data_cddc36eb275e88d6761303e02b05a78d
#
_entry.id   cddc36eb275e88d6761303e02b05a78d
#
_cell.length_a   1.000
_cell.length_b   1.000
_cell.length_c   1.000
_cell.angle_alpha   90.00
_cell.angle_beta   90.00
_cell.angle_gamma   90.00
#
_symmetry.space_group_name_H-M   'P 1'
#
loop_
_entity.id
_entity.type
_entity.pdbx_description
1 polymer ?
#
loop_
_entity_poly.entity_id
_entity_poly.type
_entity_poly.pdbx_seq_one_letter_code
_entity_poly.pdbx_strand_id
1 'polypeptide(L)'
;MALAESNSALSLRYSRRSLRRAARAFRCSPFRLTLLANMRSRSISIRQVCGPGGLTSGYSRRSLAELQAENEMMWLIAVGLLRREVDGQGLTDSFRLTPLGRQVFEQLHPLSPAQYRPTLVDHLYNAWCRWVRLPYGIGL
;
A
#
# COMPACT_ATOMS: atom_id res chain seq x y z
N MET A 1 16.43 -26.97 -3.81
CA MET A 1 17.01 -26.01 -2.84
C MET A 1 17.56 -24.79 -3.53
N ALA A 2 18.56 -24.91 -4.39
CA ALA A 2 19.16 -23.77 -5.08
C ALA A 2 18.19 -23.02 -5.97
N LEU A 3 17.25 -23.71 -6.64
CA LEU A 3 16.25 -23.05 -7.48
C LEU A 3 15.24 -22.24 -6.67
N ALA A 4 14.83 -22.72 -5.51
CA ALA A 4 13.92 -22.00 -4.64
C ALA A 4 14.58 -20.75 -4.06
N GLU A 5 15.83 -20.85 -3.67
CA GLU A 5 16.59 -19.69 -3.19
C GLU A 5 16.80 -18.67 -4.30
N SER A 6 17.10 -19.12 -5.49
CA SER A 6 17.27 -18.26 -6.65
C SER A 6 15.98 -17.50 -6.98
N ASN A 7 14.85 -18.20 -6.96
CA ASN A 7 13.56 -17.57 -7.21
C ASN A 7 13.20 -16.57 -6.12
N SER A 8 13.47 -16.90 -4.86
CA SER A 8 13.25 -15.96 -3.75
C SER A 8 14.12 -14.73 -3.91
N ALA A 9 15.39 -14.92 -4.23
CA ALA A 9 16.31 -13.79 -4.44
C ALA A 9 15.86 -12.91 -5.61
N LEU A 10 15.37 -13.53 -6.70
CA LEU A 10 14.86 -12.77 -7.85
C LEU A 10 13.57 -12.04 -7.51
N SER A 11 12.64 -12.69 -6.82
CA SER A 11 11.37 -12.05 -6.43
C SER A 11 11.57 -10.90 -5.45
N LEU A 12 12.65 -10.91 -4.69
CA LEU A 12 12.95 -9.88 -3.72
C LEU A 12 13.74 -8.70 -4.29
N ARG A 13 14.08 -8.73 -5.58
CA ARG A 13 14.88 -7.68 -6.20
C ARG A 13 14.06 -6.57 -6.80
N TYR A 14 13.36 -5.85 -5.97
CA TYR A 14 12.74 -4.60 -6.41
C TYR A 14 13.76 -3.47 -6.33
N SER A 15 13.67 -2.50 -7.24
CA SER A 15 14.56 -1.36 -7.21
C SER A 15 14.33 -0.55 -5.94
N ARG A 16 15.40 0.07 -5.43
CA ARG A 16 15.30 0.96 -4.27
C ARG A 16 14.32 2.09 -4.53
N ARG A 17 14.27 2.55 -5.78
CA ARG A 17 13.36 3.61 -6.19
C ARG A 17 11.90 3.20 -6.00
N SER A 18 11.55 1.99 -6.47
CA SER A 18 10.20 1.47 -6.33
C SER A 18 9.81 1.28 -4.87
N LEU A 19 10.73 0.73 -4.07
CA LEU A 19 10.50 0.53 -2.64
C LEU A 19 10.32 1.86 -1.90
N ARG A 20 11.17 2.85 -2.20
CA ARG A 20 11.07 4.17 -1.58
C ARG A 20 9.78 4.87 -1.94
N ARG A 21 9.37 4.78 -3.20
CA ARG A 21 8.12 5.40 -3.68
C ARG A 21 6.92 4.78 -2.98
N ALA A 22 6.87 3.47 -2.92
CA ALA A 22 5.78 2.76 -2.27
C ALA A 22 5.74 3.03 -0.76
N ALA A 23 6.89 3.02 -0.11
CA ALA A 23 6.98 3.32 1.33
C ALA A 23 6.53 4.74 1.63
N ARG A 24 6.96 5.70 0.82
CA ARG A 24 6.56 7.10 0.96
C ARG A 24 5.05 7.25 0.76
N ALA A 25 4.53 6.62 -0.29
CA ALA A 25 3.11 6.67 -0.58
C ALA A 25 2.29 6.15 0.60
N PHE A 26 2.73 5.05 1.20
CA PHE A 26 2.03 4.48 2.34
C PHE A 26 2.13 5.37 3.58
N ARG A 27 3.32 5.88 3.88
CA ARG A 27 3.52 6.77 5.05
C ARG A 27 2.69 8.04 4.94
N CYS A 28 2.49 8.55 3.72
CA CYS A 28 1.67 9.73 3.47
C CYS A 28 0.18 9.42 3.41
N SER A 29 -0.21 8.14 3.38
CA SER A 29 -1.61 7.74 3.29
C SER A 29 -2.29 7.83 4.66
N PRO A 30 -3.64 7.82 4.69
CA PRO A 30 -4.36 7.80 5.96
C PRO A 30 -4.41 6.42 6.61
N PHE A 31 -3.72 5.43 6.08
CA PHE A 31 -3.77 4.06 6.58
C PHE A 31 -2.65 3.78 7.58
N ARG A 32 -2.90 2.79 8.43
CA ARG A 32 -1.95 2.34 9.45
C ARG A 32 -1.30 1.01 9.05
N LEU A 33 -0.15 0.72 9.64
CA LEU A 33 0.56 -0.53 9.39
C LEU A 33 -0.27 -1.77 9.73
N THR A 34 -1.22 -1.66 10.65
CA THR A 34 -2.14 -2.75 10.98
C THR A 34 -2.88 -3.26 9.73
N LEU A 35 -3.23 -2.36 8.82
CA LEU A 35 -3.86 -2.73 7.57
C LEU A 35 -2.95 -3.64 6.74
N LEU A 36 -1.70 -3.25 6.56
CA LEU A 36 -0.74 -4.04 5.80
C LEU A 36 -0.45 -5.38 6.48
N ALA A 37 -0.37 -5.37 7.81
CA ALA A 37 -0.13 -6.59 8.57
C ALA A 37 -1.22 -7.64 8.30
N ASN A 38 -2.47 -7.21 8.27
CA ASN A 38 -3.58 -8.11 7.99
C ASN A 38 -3.64 -8.52 6.52
N MET A 39 -3.29 -7.61 5.61
CA MET A 39 -3.28 -7.90 4.18
C MET A 39 -2.21 -8.90 3.75
N ARG A 40 -1.25 -9.20 4.62
CA ARG A 40 -0.26 -10.24 4.33
C ARG A 40 -0.89 -11.62 4.24
N SER A 41 -1.94 -11.86 4.99
CA SER A 41 -2.56 -13.18 5.11
C SER A 41 -3.95 -13.28 4.50
N ARG A 42 -4.63 -12.16 4.31
CA ARG A 42 -5.99 -12.15 3.78
C ARG A 42 -6.26 -10.86 3.02
N SER A 43 -7.29 -10.89 2.19
CA SER A 43 -7.75 -9.67 1.53
C SER A 43 -8.64 -8.86 2.48
N ILE A 44 -8.59 -7.55 2.33
CA ILE A 44 -9.38 -6.60 3.11
C ILE A 44 -10.24 -5.81 2.14
N SER A 45 -11.55 -5.77 2.40
CA SER A 45 -12.47 -5.04 1.52
C SER A 45 -12.48 -3.55 1.85
N ILE A 46 -12.94 -2.76 0.87
CA ILE A 46 -13.06 -1.32 1.06
C ILE A 46 -14.01 -0.99 2.22
N ARG A 47 -15.05 -1.79 2.42
CA ARG A 47 -16.00 -1.60 3.51
C ARG A 47 -15.37 -1.73 4.89
N GLN A 48 -14.37 -2.61 5.01
CA GLN A 48 -13.66 -2.80 6.27
C GLN A 48 -12.74 -1.64 6.61
N VAL A 49 -12.34 -0.87 5.60
CA VAL A 49 -11.36 0.21 5.74
C VAL A 49 -12.03 1.57 5.91
N CYS A 50 -13.17 1.79 5.27
CA CYS A 50 -13.86 3.08 5.31
C CYS A 50 -14.75 3.21 6.55
N GLY A 51 -15.15 4.43 6.85
CA GLY A 51 -16.08 4.74 7.93
C GLY A 51 -15.51 4.51 9.33
N PRO A 52 -16.39 4.53 10.34
CA PRO A 52 -15.98 4.31 11.73
C PRO A 52 -15.36 2.93 11.96
N GLY A 53 -15.79 1.92 11.19
CA GLY A 53 -15.26 0.56 11.29
C GLY A 53 -13.78 0.47 10.99
N GLY A 54 -13.32 1.19 9.97
CA GLY A 54 -11.91 1.24 9.63
C GLY A 54 -11.06 1.88 10.73
N LEU A 55 -11.59 2.93 11.34
CA LEU A 55 -10.92 3.57 12.46
C LEU A 55 -10.87 2.65 13.68
N THR A 56 -11.99 2.01 14.01
CA THR A 56 -12.09 1.08 15.15
C THR A 56 -11.17 -0.13 14.97
N SER A 57 -11.08 -0.64 13.75
CA SER A 57 -10.20 -1.79 13.45
C SER A 57 -8.71 -1.41 13.42
N GLY A 58 -8.39 -0.13 13.48
CA GLY A 58 -7.02 0.34 13.43
C GLY A 58 -6.44 0.37 12.03
N TYR A 59 -7.25 0.31 10.99
CA TYR A 59 -6.81 0.32 9.61
C TYR A 59 -6.55 1.73 9.08
N SER A 60 -7.28 2.70 9.58
CA SER A 60 -7.13 4.09 9.17
C SER A 60 -6.94 5.00 10.38
N ARG A 61 -6.34 6.15 10.15
CA ARG A 61 -6.10 7.15 11.20
C ARG A 61 -7.32 8.01 11.48
N ARG A 62 -8.23 8.05 10.52
CA ARG A 62 -9.48 8.80 10.61
C ARG A 62 -10.57 8.03 9.87
N SER A 63 -11.80 8.39 10.12
CA SER A 63 -12.92 7.81 9.38
C SER A 63 -12.88 8.34 7.94
N LEU A 64 -12.86 7.44 6.98
CA LEU A 64 -12.76 7.77 5.56
C LEU A 64 -14.09 7.50 4.88
N ALA A 65 -14.51 8.42 3.99
CA ALA A 65 -15.60 8.14 3.07
C ALA A 65 -15.16 7.02 2.10
N GLU A 66 -16.11 6.26 1.61
CA GLU A 66 -15.81 5.13 0.73
C GLU A 66 -15.04 5.57 -0.52
N LEU A 67 -15.46 6.65 -1.17
CA LEU A 67 -14.77 7.16 -2.35
C LEU A 67 -13.34 7.60 -2.02
N GLN A 68 -13.15 8.24 -0.88
CA GLN A 68 -11.83 8.67 -0.45
C GLN A 68 -10.93 7.46 -0.18
N ALA A 69 -11.44 6.45 0.51
CA ALA A 69 -10.71 5.23 0.77
C ALA A 69 -10.33 4.54 -0.54
N GLU A 70 -11.26 4.47 -1.47
CA GLU A 70 -11.01 3.86 -2.78
C GLU A 70 -9.93 4.61 -3.55
N ASN A 71 -9.98 5.93 -3.58
CA ASN A 71 -8.96 6.74 -4.26
C ASN A 71 -7.58 6.51 -3.65
N GLU A 72 -7.48 6.41 -2.34
CA GLU A 72 -6.21 6.12 -1.67
C GLU A 72 -5.71 4.72 -2.00
N MET A 73 -6.60 3.72 -2.04
CA MET A 73 -6.24 2.36 -2.44
C MET A 73 -5.74 2.31 -3.87
N MET A 74 -6.38 3.05 -4.78
CA MET A 74 -5.95 3.11 -6.19
C MET A 74 -4.53 3.66 -6.32
N TRP A 75 -4.18 4.66 -5.53
CA TRP A 75 -2.81 5.17 -5.53
C TRP A 75 -1.82 4.13 -5.01
N LEU A 76 -2.17 3.40 -3.97
CA LEU A 76 -1.31 2.34 -3.43
C LEU A 76 -1.16 1.18 -4.42
N ILE A 77 -2.17 0.91 -5.23
CA ILE A 77 -2.06 -0.04 -6.34
C ILE A 77 -1.09 0.51 -7.40
N ALA A 78 -1.20 1.78 -7.75
CA ALA A 78 -0.36 2.40 -8.77
C ALA A 78 1.13 2.36 -8.41
N VAL A 79 1.47 2.49 -7.13
CA VAL A 79 2.87 2.40 -6.68
C VAL A 79 3.33 0.95 -6.45
N GLY A 80 2.45 -0.03 -6.66
CA GLY A 80 2.79 -1.43 -6.56
C GLY A 80 2.68 -2.04 -5.17
N LEU A 81 2.16 -1.31 -4.20
CA LEU A 81 2.04 -1.77 -2.82
C LEU A 81 0.92 -2.81 -2.65
N LEU A 82 -0.21 -2.55 -3.29
CA LEU A 82 -1.41 -3.37 -3.16
C LEU A 82 -1.85 -3.89 -4.52
N ARG A 83 -2.65 -4.93 -4.50
CA ARG A 83 -3.37 -5.44 -5.67
C ARG A 83 -4.81 -5.72 -5.30
N ARG A 84 -5.67 -5.63 -6.29
CA ARG A 84 -7.07 -5.97 -6.12
C ARG A 84 -7.23 -7.49 -6.24
N GLU A 85 -8.03 -8.05 -5.36
CA GLU A 85 -8.30 -9.50 -5.38
C GLU A 85 -9.19 -9.82 -6.58
N VAL A 86 -8.95 -10.99 -7.18
CA VAL A 86 -9.73 -11.48 -8.32
C VAL A 86 -10.42 -12.78 -7.90
N ASP A 87 -11.70 -12.87 -8.17
CA ASP A 87 -12.46 -14.13 -8.01
C ASP A 87 -12.92 -14.65 -9.38
N GLY A 88 -13.76 -15.67 -9.37
CA GLY A 88 -14.27 -16.27 -10.60
C GLY A 88 -15.13 -15.35 -11.45
N GLN A 89 -15.55 -14.21 -10.92
CA GLN A 89 -16.40 -13.25 -11.61
C GLN A 89 -15.66 -11.95 -12.00
N GLY A 90 -14.36 -11.86 -11.69
CA GLY A 90 -13.54 -10.72 -12.03
C GLY A 90 -12.97 -10.01 -10.81
N LEU A 91 -12.73 -8.71 -10.95
CA LEU A 91 -12.16 -7.90 -9.89
C LEU A 91 -13.16 -7.68 -8.77
N THR A 92 -12.69 -7.79 -7.53
CA THR A 92 -13.50 -7.51 -6.34
C THR A 92 -13.15 -6.14 -5.79
N ASP A 93 -13.83 -5.74 -4.71
CA ASP A 93 -13.51 -4.54 -3.95
C ASP A 93 -12.60 -4.83 -2.76
N SER A 94 -11.89 -5.96 -2.80
CA SER A 94 -10.97 -6.39 -1.75
C SER A 94 -9.53 -6.29 -2.24
N PHE A 95 -8.61 -6.02 -1.32
CA PHE A 95 -7.22 -5.73 -1.63
C PHE A 95 -6.29 -6.63 -0.85
N ARG A 96 -5.15 -6.96 -1.45
CA ARG A 96 -4.09 -7.74 -0.82
C ARG A 96 -2.75 -7.06 -1.02
N LEU A 97 -1.82 -7.44 -0.17
CA LEU A 97 -0.46 -6.95 -0.26
C LEU A 97 0.29 -7.67 -1.39
N THR A 98 1.02 -6.90 -2.19
CA THR A 98 1.90 -7.47 -3.22
C THR A 98 3.22 -7.93 -2.59
N PRO A 99 4.06 -8.69 -3.31
CA PRO A 99 5.41 -8.99 -2.83
C PRO A 99 6.23 -7.74 -2.52
N LEU A 100 6.12 -6.70 -3.35
CA LEU A 100 6.76 -5.42 -3.06
C LEU A 100 6.19 -4.81 -1.77
N GLY A 101 4.87 -4.89 -1.59
CA GLY A 101 4.22 -4.42 -0.37
C GLY A 101 4.70 -5.14 0.87
N ARG A 102 4.98 -6.43 0.78
CA ARG A 102 5.54 -7.20 1.89
C ARG A 102 6.91 -6.67 2.31
N GLN A 103 7.74 -6.33 1.34
CA GLN A 103 9.05 -5.75 1.64
C GLN A 103 8.93 -4.38 2.29
N VAL A 104 8.01 -3.56 1.79
CA VAL A 104 7.75 -2.25 2.39
C VAL A 104 7.28 -2.41 3.84
N PHE A 105 6.36 -3.33 4.08
CA PHE A 105 5.90 -3.60 5.44
C PHE A 105 7.05 -3.98 6.36
N GLU A 106 7.94 -4.85 5.91
CA GLU A 106 9.07 -5.29 6.72
C GLU A 106 10.07 -4.17 6.98
N GLN A 107 10.18 -3.21 6.07
CA GLN A 107 11.02 -2.03 6.28
C GLN A 107 10.39 -1.05 7.27
N LEU A 108 9.08 -0.88 7.23
CA LEU A 108 8.39 0.10 8.06
C LEU A 108 8.04 -0.42 9.45
N HIS A 109 7.78 -1.71 9.56
CA HIS A 109 7.33 -2.34 10.79
C HIS A 109 8.24 -2.07 12.00
N PRO A 110 9.58 -2.19 11.89
CA PRO A 110 10.45 -1.96 13.04
C PRO A 110 10.75 -0.49 13.34
N LEU A 111 10.26 0.45 12.53
CA LEU A 111 10.59 1.86 12.70
C LEU A 111 9.86 2.45 13.92
N SER A 112 10.52 3.37 14.61
CA SER A 112 9.88 4.14 15.66
C SER A 112 8.88 5.14 15.05
N PRO A 113 7.90 5.65 15.84
CA PRO A 113 6.97 6.65 15.31
C PRO A 113 7.65 7.86 14.69
N ALA A 114 8.77 8.30 15.23
CA ALA A 114 9.51 9.45 14.69
C ALA A 114 10.10 9.13 13.31
N GLN A 115 10.62 7.92 13.13
CA GLN A 115 11.19 7.48 11.84
C GLN A 115 10.11 7.18 10.82
N TYR A 116 8.92 6.77 11.28
CA TYR A 116 7.82 6.42 10.41
C TYR A 116 7.12 7.64 9.84
N ARG A 117 7.05 8.73 10.60
CA ARG A 117 6.31 9.93 10.18
C ARG A 117 6.86 10.51 8.89
N PRO A 118 6.00 10.78 7.89
CA PRO A 118 6.44 11.45 6.68
C PRO A 118 6.76 12.91 6.98
N THR A 119 7.77 13.44 6.30
CA THR A 119 8.12 14.85 6.35
C THR A 119 7.27 15.63 5.36
N LEU A 120 7.34 16.96 5.43
CA LEU A 120 6.69 17.80 4.43
C LEU A 120 7.23 17.52 3.03
N VAL A 121 8.54 17.28 2.92
CA VAL A 121 9.15 16.92 1.64
C VAL A 121 8.59 15.60 1.12
N ASP A 122 8.37 14.62 2.01
CA ASP A 122 7.75 13.35 1.63
C ASP A 122 6.36 13.58 1.05
N HIS A 123 5.55 14.40 1.69
CA HIS A 123 4.20 14.72 1.21
C HIS A 123 4.23 15.42 -0.15
N LEU A 124 5.12 16.38 -0.32
CA LEU A 124 5.26 17.11 -1.58
C LEU A 124 5.72 16.19 -2.71
N TYR A 125 6.69 15.34 -2.44
CA TYR A 125 7.20 14.42 -3.45
C TYR A 125 6.15 13.35 -3.79
N ASN A 126 5.45 12.86 -2.81
CA ASN A 126 4.35 11.90 -3.03
C ASN A 126 3.25 12.53 -3.89
N ALA A 127 2.87 13.76 -3.60
CA ALA A 127 1.88 14.47 -4.39
C ALA A 127 2.34 14.68 -5.84
N TRP A 128 3.61 15.02 -6.01
CA TRP A 128 4.21 15.15 -7.35
C TRP A 128 4.11 13.84 -8.12
N CYS A 129 4.54 12.72 -7.51
CA CYS A 129 4.47 11.42 -8.16
C CYS A 129 3.05 11.01 -8.50
N ARG A 130 2.13 11.30 -7.59
CA ARG A 130 0.72 10.90 -7.73
C ARG A 130 0.00 11.70 -8.81
N TRP A 131 0.20 13.00 -8.85
CA TRP A 131 -0.63 13.89 -9.66
C TRP A 131 0.04 14.38 -10.93
N VAL A 132 1.37 14.30 -11.03
CA VAL A 132 2.12 14.85 -12.16
C VAL A 132 2.94 13.78 -12.86
N ARG A 133 3.85 13.15 -12.12
CA ARG A 133 4.84 12.24 -12.71
C ARG A 133 4.29 10.85 -12.98
N LEU A 134 3.31 10.42 -12.21
CA LEU A 134 2.66 9.12 -12.39
C LEU A 134 1.19 9.36 -12.67
N PRO A 135 0.81 9.73 -13.90
CA PRO A 135 -0.58 10.05 -14.25
C PRO A 135 -1.41 8.77 -14.31
N TYR A 136 -1.72 8.23 -13.16
CA TYR A 136 -2.50 7.00 -13.11
C TYR A 136 -3.89 7.23 -13.70
N GLY A 137 -4.39 6.22 -14.38
CA GLY A 137 -5.63 6.35 -15.12
C GLY A 137 -5.46 6.85 -16.53
N ILE A 138 -4.27 7.22 -16.95
CA ILE A 138 -4.02 7.68 -18.33
C ILE A 138 -3.16 6.65 -19.03
N GLY A 139 -3.76 5.88 -19.92
CA GLY A 139 -3.03 5.00 -20.83
C GLY A 139 -2.03 4.05 -20.21
N LEU A 140 -2.24 3.78 -18.98
CA LEU A 140 -1.34 2.90 -18.24
C LEU A 140 -1.68 1.45 -18.46
#